data_e6baf7fc75cad81095c44c173fc5bbc6
#
_entry.id   e6baf7fc75cad81095c44c173fc5bbc6
#
_cell.length_a   1.000
_cell.length_b   1.000
_cell.length_c   1.000
_cell.angle_alpha   90.00
_cell.angle_beta   90.00
_cell.angle_gamma   90.00
#
_symmetry.space_group_name_H-M   'P 1'
#
loop_
_entity.id
_entity.type
_entity.pdbx_description
1 polymer ?
#
loop_
_entity_poly.entity_id
_entity_poly.type
_entity_poly.pdbx_seq_one_letter_code
_entity_poly.pdbx_strand_id
1 'polypeptide(L)'
;MADSLIRNSVMVMGTTAVNAGFGYVYWVVAARLFEDATVGRASAVIAAMNLTALVANLGLGTSLVQHLPSRSTAESWRSNVSATILLGLGASLTLATAVAIALPRVFDAFGPIMDTPMTMVFVVGAMAWVMAVILDHLFMAERRAEGMLVRNASFASAKLLLLLPVGLASVNDERWLVGTWVIGSSLSVAGAVMVLVPRIGRRIRLQRENAAREVKGLLGTTLGHHLANLGGEFPMFLLPVIVISRAGDEASAYFYVTWMVGSIFFTVSGAAAASLFAEGSHEPEAAAGQLRRALVMIGLVLTPVALAMVLVGSFVLGLFGDNYATQGYGLLLLLVVSAVPDAGTNIWVARWRVLGWIGQTAFANVAMALIALAYTWWKVPDMGIAAAGWGWIISQTLGTIYTFLVEGWYWLRNGRQIATPVALNDGDAVSRDFVS
;
A
#
# COMPACT_ATOMS: atom_id res chain seq x y z
N MET A 1 -0.19 24.65 18.11
CA MET A 1 0.37 23.30 17.73
C MET A 1 -0.72 22.23 17.61
N ALA A 2 -1.64 22.09 18.56
CA ALA A 2 -2.73 21.09 18.49
C ALA A 2 -3.59 21.22 17.22
N ASP A 3 -4.00 22.43 16.85
CA ASP A 3 -4.83 22.69 15.66
C ASP A 3 -4.15 22.28 14.33
N SER A 4 -2.82 22.44 14.24
CA SER A 4 -2.09 22.03 13.03
C SER A 4 -1.98 20.52 12.90
N LEU A 5 -1.86 19.80 14.01
CA LEU A 5 -1.79 18.34 14.05
C LEU A 5 -3.15 17.73 13.66
N ILE A 6 -4.24 18.21 14.26
CA ILE A 6 -5.60 17.78 13.93
C ILE A 6 -5.90 18.04 12.45
N ARG A 7 -5.61 19.25 11.96
CA ARG A 7 -5.83 19.60 10.55
C ARG A 7 -5.06 18.66 9.61
N ASN A 8 -3.78 18.40 9.88
CA ASN A 8 -2.98 17.50 9.04
C ASN A 8 -3.54 16.07 9.07
N SER A 9 -3.93 15.55 10.24
CA SER A 9 -4.55 14.22 10.36
C SER A 9 -5.85 14.12 9.55
N VAL A 10 -6.72 15.13 9.65
CA VAL A 10 -7.97 15.20 8.86
C VAL A 10 -7.67 15.22 7.35
N MET A 11 -6.64 15.97 6.92
CA MET A 11 -6.26 16.01 5.49
C MET A 11 -5.71 14.68 4.99
N VAL A 12 -4.93 13.95 5.80
CA VAL A 12 -4.44 12.61 5.47
C VAL A 12 -5.61 11.62 5.37
N MET A 13 -6.54 11.65 6.32
CA MET A 13 -7.76 10.82 6.27
C MET A 13 -8.62 11.18 5.04
N GLY A 14 -8.76 12.48 4.75
CA GLY A 14 -9.44 12.96 3.56
C GLY A 14 -8.79 12.45 2.26
N THR A 15 -7.46 12.38 2.21
CA THR A 15 -6.73 11.82 1.07
C THR A 15 -7.08 10.33 0.86
N THR A 16 -7.14 9.56 1.95
CA THR A 16 -7.53 8.14 1.89
C THR A 16 -8.96 7.99 1.38
N ALA A 17 -9.90 8.79 1.89
CA ALA A 17 -11.30 8.77 1.46
C ALA A 17 -11.46 9.15 -0.02
N VAL A 18 -10.75 10.20 -0.47
CA VAL A 18 -10.74 10.63 -1.88
C VAL A 18 -10.18 9.52 -2.77
N ASN A 19 -9.05 8.94 -2.42
CA ASN A 19 -8.44 7.86 -3.22
C ASN A 19 -9.35 6.62 -3.30
N ALA A 20 -9.96 6.22 -2.19
CA ALA A 20 -10.89 5.09 -2.16
C ALA A 20 -12.15 5.37 -2.98
N GLY A 21 -12.81 6.52 -2.75
CA GLY A 21 -14.05 6.88 -3.44
C GLY A 21 -13.87 7.05 -4.95
N PHE A 22 -12.90 7.85 -5.37
CA PHE A 22 -12.61 8.03 -6.80
C PHE A 22 -12.03 6.77 -7.44
N GLY A 23 -11.27 5.97 -6.68
CA GLY A 23 -10.78 4.67 -7.14
C GLY A 23 -11.93 3.73 -7.46
N TYR A 24 -12.90 3.64 -6.56
CA TYR A 24 -14.11 2.86 -6.76
C TYR A 24 -14.89 3.32 -8.00
N VAL A 25 -15.19 4.64 -8.10
CA VAL A 25 -15.91 5.21 -9.26
C VAL A 25 -15.16 4.95 -10.56
N TYR A 26 -13.83 5.13 -10.58
CA TYR A 26 -13.01 4.85 -11.75
C TYR A 26 -13.20 3.41 -12.24
N TRP A 27 -13.11 2.43 -11.35
CA TRP A 27 -13.22 1.03 -11.74
C TRP A 27 -14.64 0.61 -12.08
N VAL A 28 -15.68 1.22 -11.46
CA VAL A 28 -17.07 1.03 -11.90
C VAL A 28 -17.25 1.50 -13.35
N VAL A 29 -16.75 2.70 -13.67
CA VAL A 29 -16.83 3.24 -15.04
C VAL A 29 -16.02 2.40 -16.00
N ALA A 30 -14.79 1.98 -15.62
CA ALA A 30 -13.97 1.12 -16.46
C ALA A 30 -14.65 -0.23 -16.76
N ALA A 31 -15.19 -0.90 -15.74
CA ALA A 31 -15.86 -2.19 -15.89
C ALA A 31 -17.16 -2.11 -16.71
N ARG A 32 -17.77 -0.92 -16.84
CA ARG A 32 -18.97 -0.69 -17.66
C ARG A 32 -18.64 -0.30 -19.10
N LEU A 33 -17.48 0.27 -19.36
CA LEU A 33 -17.10 0.78 -20.68
C LEU A 33 -16.15 -0.14 -21.45
N PHE A 34 -15.48 -1.08 -20.76
CA PHE A 34 -14.51 -1.98 -21.37
C PHE A 34 -14.87 -3.44 -21.08
N GLU A 35 -14.38 -4.35 -21.92
CA GLU A 35 -14.53 -5.77 -21.71
C GLU A 35 -13.77 -6.24 -20.45
N ASP A 36 -14.31 -7.25 -19.76
CA ASP A 36 -13.74 -7.80 -18.53
C ASP A 36 -12.25 -8.18 -18.70
N ALA A 37 -11.92 -8.81 -19.83
CA ALA A 37 -10.54 -9.17 -20.16
C ALA A 37 -9.60 -7.95 -20.22
N THR A 38 -10.05 -6.84 -20.82
CA THR A 38 -9.28 -5.59 -20.90
C THR A 38 -9.08 -4.97 -19.53
N VAL A 39 -10.12 -4.96 -18.69
CA VAL A 39 -10.03 -4.50 -17.29
C VAL A 39 -9.05 -5.37 -16.51
N GLY A 40 -9.07 -6.70 -16.71
CA GLY A 40 -8.16 -7.64 -16.07
C GLY A 40 -6.70 -7.40 -16.46
N ARG A 41 -6.40 -7.27 -17.75
CA ARG A 41 -5.05 -6.96 -18.23
C ARG A 41 -4.54 -5.63 -17.69
N ALA A 42 -5.35 -4.58 -17.77
CA ALA A 42 -4.99 -3.26 -17.27
C ALA A 42 -4.73 -3.27 -15.76
N SER A 43 -5.60 -3.93 -14.98
CA SER A 43 -5.44 -4.02 -13.52
C SER A 43 -4.17 -4.77 -13.11
N ALA A 44 -3.82 -5.84 -13.81
CA ALA A 44 -2.60 -6.60 -13.57
C ALA A 44 -1.32 -5.80 -13.91
N VAL A 45 -1.32 -5.05 -15.04
CA VAL A 45 -0.21 -4.16 -15.39
C VAL A 45 -0.06 -3.03 -14.36
N ILE A 46 -1.16 -2.40 -13.95
CA ILE A 46 -1.14 -1.35 -12.92
C ILE A 46 -0.65 -1.91 -11.58
N ALA A 47 -1.06 -3.12 -11.21
CA ALA A 47 -0.59 -3.76 -9.99
C ALA A 47 0.92 -4.06 -10.05
N ALA A 48 1.41 -4.61 -11.16
CA ALA A 48 2.85 -4.85 -11.36
C ALA A 48 3.67 -3.54 -11.36
N MET A 49 3.13 -2.47 -11.97
CA MET A 49 3.74 -1.14 -11.97
C MET A 49 3.82 -0.56 -10.56
N ASN A 50 2.75 -0.66 -9.77
CA ASN A 50 2.70 -0.18 -8.39
C ASN A 50 3.62 -0.98 -7.48
N LEU A 51 3.71 -2.31 -7.65
CA LEU A 51 4.66 -3.17 -6.94
C LEU A 51 6.09 -2.74 -7.22
N THR A 52 6.41 -2.51 -8.50
CA THR A 52 7.73 -2.04 -8.91
C THR A 52 8.08 -0.71 -8.26
N ALA A 53 7.15 0.23 -8.24
CA ALA A 53 7.32 1.53 -7.61
C ALA A 53 7.45 1.42 -6.07
N LEU A 54 6.68 0.54 -5.44
CA LEU A 54 6.77 0.25 -4.01
C LEU A 54 8.18 -0.24 -3.63
N VAL A 55 8.72 -1.19 -4.38
CA VAL A 55 10.09 -1.70 -4.16
C VAL A 55 11.13 -0.61 -4.43
N ALA A 56 10.98 0.15 -5.53
CA ALA A 56 11.89 1.22 -5.91
C ALA A 56 11.90 2.42 -4.94
N ASN A 57 10.86 2.58 -4.13
CA ASN A 57 10.77 3.65 -3.14
C ASN A 57 11.83 3.53 -2.03
N LEU A 58 12.32 2.31 -1.72
CA LEU A 58 13.41 2.06 -0.76
C LEU A 58 13.19 2.69 0.64
N GLY A 59 11.95 3.00 1.01
CA GLY A 59 11.64 3.70 2.27
C GLY A 59 11.94 5.20 2.27
N LEU A 60 12.21 5.78 1.10
CA LEU A 60 12.59 7.19 0.94
C LEU A 60 11.55 8.17 1.49
N GLY A 61 10.26 7.84 1.34
CA GLY A 61 9.18 8.65 1.90
C GLY A 61 9.27 8.74 3.42
N THR A 62 9.39 7.61 4.09
CA THR A 62 9.53 7.56 5.56
C THR A 62 10.78 8.33 6.02
N SER A 63 11.89 8.17 5.30
CA SER A 63 13.13 8.91 5.58
C SER A 63 12.94 10.43 5.49
N LEU A 64 12.21 10.93 4.50
CA LEU A 64 11.89 12.36 4.41
C LEU A 64 11.14 12.84 5.64
N VAL A 65 10.12 12.12 6.08
CA VAL A 65 9.33 12.52 7.26
C VAL A 65 10.19 12.57 8.53
N GLN A 66 11.14 11.67 8.67
CA GLN A 66 12.03 11.60 9.84
C GLN A 66 13.12 12.68 9.82
N HIS A 67 13.76 12.91 8.68
CA HIS A 67 14.98 13.73 8.63
C HIS A 67 14.77 15.16 8.13
N LEU A 68 13.74 15.40 7.29
CA LEU A 68 13.53 16.73 6.71
C LEU A 68 13.22 17.82 7.74
N PRO A 69 12.44 17.55 8.83
CA PRO A 69 12.16 18.59 9.85
C PRO A 69 13.40 19.10 10.59
N SER A 70 14.49 18.32 10.65
CA SER A 70 15.76 18.74 11.26
C SER A 70 16.65 19.58 10.34
N ARG A 71 16.30 19.72 9.06
CA ARG A 71 17.07 20.49 8.06
C ARG A 71 16.71 21.98 8.15
N SER A 72 17.51 22.73 8.90
CA SER A 72 17.25 24.15 9.20
C SER A 72 17.56 25.11 8.03
N THR A 73 18.51 24.76 7.14
CA THR A 73 18.90 25.62 6.02
C THR A 73 18.22 25.23 4.70
N ALA A 74 17.98 26.21 3.83
CA ALA A 74 17.43 25.94 2.50
C ALA A 74 18.34 25.03 1.65
N GLU A 75 19.63 25.06 1.89
CA GLU A 75 20.61 24.22 1.18
C GLU A 75 20.52 22.77 1.64
N SER A 76 20.52 22.50 2.95
CA SER A 76 20.40 21.14 3.50
C SER A 76 19.05 20.52 3.15
N TRP A 77 17.98 21.30 3.10
CA TRP A 77 16.66 20.88 2.62
C TRP A 77 16.72 20.44 1.15
N ARG A 78 17.30 21.31 0.28
CA ARG A 78 17.44 21.00 -1.15
C ARG A 78 18.30 19.77 -1.39
N SER A 79 19.42 19.64 -0.68
CA SER A 79 20.32 18.48 -0.79
C SER A 79 19.59 17.19 -0.47
N ASN A 80 18.86 17.13 0.66
CA ASN A 80 18.11 15.95 1.10
C ASN A 80 16.98 15.59 0.12
N VAL A 81 16.16 16.57 -0.30
CA VAL A 81 15.06 16.35 -1.26
C VAL A 81 15.63 15.94 -2.64
N SER A 82 16.71 16.55 -3.09
CA SER A 82 17.35 16.18 -4.37
C SER A 82 17.90 14.76 -4.34
N ALA A 83 18.56 14.37 -3.27
CA ALA A 83 19.09 13.01 -3.10
C ALA A 83 17.95 11.97 -3.12
N THR A 84 16.88 12.25 -2.40
CA THR A 84 15.68 11.41 -2.36
C THR A 84 15.03 11.23 -3.74
N ILE A 85 14.85 12.33 -4.48
CA ILE A 85 14.25 12.29 -5.83
C ILE A 85 15.18 11.56 -6.82
N LEU A 86 16.49 11.88 -6.83
CA LEU A 86 17.43 11.26 -7.74
C LEU A 86 17.58 9.76 -7.50
N LEU A 87 17.63 9.35 -6.22
CA LEU A 87 17.69 7.94 -5.87
C LEU A 87 16.39 7.22 -6.23
N GLY A 88 15.23 7.79 -5.88
CA GLY A 88 13.93 7.19 -6.16
C GLY A 88 13.64 7.05 -7.65
N LEU A 89 13.91 8.10 -8.44
CA LEU A 89 13.75 8.04 -9.90
C LEU A 89 14.77 7.11 -10.55
N GLY A 90 16.03 7.10 -10.11
CA GLY A 90 17.07 6.20 -10.62
C GLY A 90 16.76 4.75 -10.32
N ALA A 91 16.35 4.42 -9.07
CA ALA A 91 15.93 3.08 -8.68
C ALA A 91 14.68 2.64 -9.44
N SER A 92 13.70 3.55 -9.60
CA SER A 92 12.47 3.26 -10.35
C SER A 92 12.74 3.02 -11.83
N LEU A 93 13.55 3.85 -12.47
CA LEU A 93 13.93 3.67 -13.88
C LEU A 93 14.59 2.31 -14.09
N THR A 94 15.58 1.98 -13.27
CA THR A 94 16.33 0.73 -13.39
C THR A 94 15.44 -0.49 -13.14
N LEU A 95 14.68 -0.48 -12.02
CA LEU A 95 13.84 -1.59 -11.64
C LEU A 95 12.66 -1.75 -12.60
N ALA A 96 11.99 -0.65 -12.97
CA ALA A 96 10.87 -0.72 -13.90
C ALA A 96 11.27 -1.22 -15.29
N THR A 97 12.44 -0.82 -15.78
CA THR A 97 12.97 -1.35 -17.04
C THR A 97 13.28 -2.83 -16.92
N ALA A 98 13.92 -3.25 -15.83
CA ALA A 98 14.21 -4.67 -15.59
C ALA A 98 12.94 -5.50 -15.48
N VAL A 99 11.93 -5.05 -14.71
CA VAL A 99 10.64 -5.74 -14.57
C VAL A 99 9.88 -5.78 -15.88
N ALA A 100 9.80 -4.68 -16.63
CA ALA A 100 9.11 -4.63 -17.91
C ALA A 100 9.71 -5.61 -18.95
N ILE A 101 11.03 -5.84 -18.88
CA ILE A 101 11.72 -6.82 -19.72
C ILE A 101 11.53 -8.26 -19.19
N ALA A 102 11.54 -8.45 -17.87
CA ALA A 102 11.45 -9.78 -17.25
C ALA A 102 10.01 -10.32 -17.22
N LEU A 103 9.02 -9.44 -16.97
CA LEU A 103 7.62 -9.82 -16.76
C LEU A 103 7.05 -10.72 -17.87
N PRO A 104 7.18 -10.37 -19.18
CA PRO A 104 6.69 -11.23 -20.26
C PRO A 104 7.52 -12.51 -20.48
N ARG A 105 8.68 -12.63 -19.86
CA ARG A 105 9.52 -13.85 -19.90
C ARG A 105 9.24 -14.81 -18.77
N VAL A 106 8.76 -14.29 -17.66
CA VAL A 106 8.45 -15.07 -16.44
C VAL A 106 6.98 -15.49 -16.42
N PHE A 107 6.11 -14.64 -16.96
CA PHE A 107 4.66 -14.84 -16.97
C PHE A 107 4.15 -14.67 -18.40
N ASP A 108 3.78 -15.78 -19.04
CA ASP A 108 3.31 -15.83 -20.43
C ASP A 108 2.11 -14.90 -20.69
N ALA A 109 1.25 -14.70 -19.70
CA ALA A 109 0.12 -13.77 -19.78
C ALA A 109 0.51 -12.33 -20.13
N PHE A 110 1.73 -11.90 -19.81
CA PHE A 110 2.23 -10.56 -20.11
C PHE A 110 2.90 -10.44 -21.48
N GLY A 111 3.17 -11.56 -22.16
CA GLY A 111 3.77 -11.57 -23.50
C GLY A 111 3.02 -10.70 -24.50
N PRO A 112 1.70 -10.90 -24.69
CA PRO A 112 0.87 -10.09 -25.59
C PRO A 112 0.69 -8.65 -25.16
N ILE A 113 0.79 -8.37 -23.83
CA ILE A 113 0.48 -7.07 -23.24
C ILE A 113 1.69 -6.12 -23.29
N MET A 114 2.89 -6.64 -23.00
CA MET A 114 4.12 -5.84 -22.79
C MET A 114 4.90 -5.62 -24.09
N ASP A 115 4.28 -4.99 -25.05
CA ASP A 115 4.98 -4.48 -26.24
C ASP A 115 5.81 -3.21 -25.93
N THR A 116 6.52 -2.69 -26.93
CA THR A 116 7.40 -1.52 -26.76
C THR A 116 6.66 -0.27 -26.23
N PRO A 117 5.48 0.13 -26.76
CA PRO A 117 4.71 1.23 -26.21
C PRO A 117 4.29 0.99 -24.74
N MET A 118 3.76 -0.19 -24.41
CA MET A 118 3.34 -0.51 -23.04
C MET A 118 4.54 -0.55 -22.08
N THR A 119 5.69 -1.04 -22.52
CA THR A 119 6.94 -0.99 -21.75
C THR A 119 7.31 0.46 -21.38
N MET A 120 7.22 1.39 -22.32
CA MET A 120 7.45 2.81 -22.03
C MET A 120 6.44 3.38 -21.04
N VAL A 121 5.14 3.09 -21.24
CA VAL A 121 4.07 3.50 -20.32
C VAL A 121 4.31 2.95 -18.92
N PHE A 122 4.71 1.68 -18.80
CA PHE A 122 5.00 1.03 -17.53
C PHE A 122 6.15 1.72 -16.78
N VAL A 123 7.27 1.99 -17.47
CA VAL A 123 8.43 2.65 -16.86
C VAL A 123 8.10 4.07 -16.41
N VAL A 124 7.44 4.86 -17.28
CA VAL A 124 7.01 6.23 -16.94
C VAL A 124 6.02 6.22 -15.79
N GLY A 125 5.09 5.27 -15.78
CA GLY A 125 4.09 5.12 -14.73
C GLY A 125 4.72 4.79 -13.36
N ALA A 126 5.66 3.86 -13.31
CA ALA A 126 6.38 3.52 -12.09
C ALA A 126 7.17 4.73 -11.55
N MET A 127 7.87 5.48 -12.43
CA MET A 127 8.58 6.69 -12.05
C MET A 127 7.63 7.78 -11.52
N ALA A 128 6.50 8.00 -12.19
CA ALA A 128 5.49 8.96 -11.75
C ALA A 128 4.91 8.58 -10.39
N TRP A 129 4.69 7.29 -10.15
CA TRP A 129 4.18 6.79 -8.87
C TRP A 129 5.19 6.98 -7.73
N VAL A 130 6.47 6.63 -7.94
CA VAL A 130 7.52 6.90 -6.94
C VAL A 130 7.61 8.38 -6.62
N MET A 131 7.58 9.24 -7.64
CA MET A 131 7.61 10.69 -7.44
C MET A 131 6.36 11.19 -6.69
N ALA A 132 5.19 10.63 -6.97
CA ALA A 132 3.96 10.92 -6.26
C ALA A 132 4.07 10.59 -4.76
N VAL A 133 4.60 9.40 -4.42
CA VAL A 133 4.82 8.97 -3.03
C VAL A 133 5.83 9.88 -2.33
N ILE A 134 6.93 10.24 -2.98
CA ILE A 134 7.94 11.17 -2.43
C ILE A 134 7.31 12.53 -2.13
N LEU A 135 6.49 13.08 -3.04
CA LEU A 135 5.81 14.37 -2.85
C LEU A 135 4.79 14.32 -1.70
N ASP A 136 4.04 13.23 -1.56
CA ASP A 136 3.10 13.05 -0.46
C ASP A 136 3.82 13.09 0.89
N HIS A 137 4.93 12.37 1.02
CA HIS A 137 5.74 12.40 2.24
C HIS A 137 6.44 13.74 2.45
N LEU A 138 6.82 14.44 1.38
CA LEU A 138 7.34 15.81 1.47
C LEU A 138 6.31 16.76 2.09
N PHE A 139 5.06 16.71 1.63
CA PHE A 139 3.98 17.51 2.22
C PHE A 139 3.71 17.14 3.67
N MET A 140 3.79 15.86 4.02
CA MET A 140 3.66 15.41 5.42
C MET A 140 4.82 15.93 6.29
N ALA A 141 6.06 15.84 5.82
CA ALA A 141 7.23 16.34 6.52
C ALA A 141 7.20 17.87 6.77
N GLU A 142 6.66 18.63 5.80
CA GLU A 142 6.46 20.08 5.90
C GLU A 142 5.18 20.47 6.68
N ARG A 143 4.44 19.49 7.22
CA ARG A 143 3.13 19.68 7.90
C ARG A 143 2.11 20.43 7.03
N ARG A 144 2.09 20.13 5.74
CA ARG A 144 1.22 20.70 4.70
C ARG A 144 0.43 19.61 3.98
N ALA A 145 -0.26 18.75 4.75
CA ALA A 145 -1.02 17.63 4.23
C ALA A 145 -2.13 18.03 3.23
N GLU A 146 -2.54 19.31 3.21
CA GLU A 146 -3.40 19.86 2.15
C GLU A 146 -2.78 19.70 0.76
N GLY A 147 -1.46 19.80 0.62
CA GLY A 147 -0.77 19.57 -0.65
C GLY A 147 -0.89 18.12 -1.13
N MET A 148 -0.79 17.17 -0.19
CA MET A 148 -1.02 15.75 -0.45
C MET A 148 -2.47 15.50 -0.93
N LEU A 149 -3.47 16.06 -0.21
CA LEU A 149 -4.87 15.92 -0.59
C LEU A 149 -5.15 16.47 -1.99
N VAL A 150 -4.69 17.69 -2.29
CA VAL A 150 -4.89 18.32 -3.61
C VAL A 150 -4.23 17.54 -4.72
N ARG A 151 -2.98 17.05 -4.52
CA ARG A 151 -2.29 16.21 -5.52
C ARG A 151 -3.07 14.91 -5.80
N ASN A 152 -3.48 14.22 -4.74
CA ASN A 152 -4.22 12.95 -4.88
C ASN A 152 -5.60 13.17 -5.53
N ALA A 153 -6.32 14.22 -5.13
CA ALA A 153 -7.59 14.61 -5.76
C ALA A 153 -7.41 14.96 -7.25
N SER A 154 -6.33 15.68 -7.60
CA SER A 154 -5.99 16.00 -8.98
C SER A 154 -5.70 14.73 -9.80
N PHE A 155 -4.94 13.77 -9.26
CA PHE A 155 -4.70 12.47 -9.88
C PHE A 155 -6.02 11.72 -10.11
N ALA A 156 -6.82 11.60 -9.04
CA ALA A 156 -8.07 10.87 -9.07
C ALA A 156 -9.07 11.45 -10.07
N SER A 157 -9.19 12.77 -10.12
CA SER A 157 -10.04 13.48 -11.09
C SER A 157 -9.50 13.35 -12.52
N ALA A 158 -8.19 13.55 -12.71
CA ALA A 158 -7.59 13.49 -14.06
C ALA A 158 -7.77 12.11 -14.70
N LYS A 159 -7.47 11.01 -13.99
CA LYS A 159 -7.63 9.66 -14.55
C LYS A 159 -9.09 9.35 -14.89
N LEU A 160 -10.04 9.81 -14.06
CA LEU A 160 -11.47 9.59 -14.31
C LEU A 160 -11.96 10.41 -15.53
N LEU A 161 -11.55 11.68 -15.63
CA LEU A 161 -11.88 12.53 -16.79
C LEU A 161 -11.26 12.01 -18.08
N LEU A 162 -10.05 11.46 -18.04
CA LEU A 162 -9.40 10.85 -19.19
C LEU A 162 -10.05 9.53 -19.62
N LEU A 163 -10.65 8.79 -18.68
CA LEU A 163 -11.32 7.53 -18.96
C LEU A 163 -12.57 7.70 -19.82
N LEU A 164 -13.35 8.78 -19.61
CA LEU A 164 -14.62 8.99 -20.29
C LEU A 164 -14.49 9.06 -21.84
N PRO A 165 -13.63 9.91 -22.43
CA PRO A 165 -13.51 9.97 -23.89
C PRO A 165 -12.97 8.66 -24.48
N VAL A 166 -12.10 7.95 -23.78
CA VAL A 166 -11.57 6.66 -24.24
C VAL A 166 -12.67 5.60 -24.27
N GLY A 167 -13.47 5.48 -23.21
CA GLY A 167 -14.58 4.54 -23.17
C GLY A 167 -15.68 4.86 -24.19
N LEU A 168 -16.00 6.14 -24.35
CA LEU A 168 -17.01 6.58 -25.36
C LEU A 168 -16.53 6.35 -26.79
N ALA A 169 -15.24 6.34 -27.06
CA ALA A 169 -14.66 5.99 -28.36
C ALA A 169 -14.69 4.48 -28.65
N SER A 170 -15.22 3.67 -27.74
CA SER A 170 -15.29 2.21 -27.83
C SER A 170 -13.95 1.53 -28.14
N VAL A 171 -12.84 2.11 -27.65
CA VAL A 171 -11.50 1.56 -27.82
C VAL A 171 -11.27 0.55 -26.69
N ASN A 172 -11.39 -0.73 -27.01
CA ASN A 172 -11.22 -1.82 -26.07
C ASN A 172 -9.76 -2.33 -26.03
N ASP A 173 -8.86 -1.51 -25.48
CA ASP A 173 -7.42 -1.77 -25.39
C ASP A 173 -6.91 -1.34 -23.99
N GLU A 174 -6.24 -2.24 -23.27
CA GLU A 174 -5.68 -2.02 -21.93
C GLU A 174 -4.70 -0.86 -21.87
N ARG A 175 -4.01 -0.53 -22.97
CA ARG A 175 -3.06 0.59 -23.04
C ARG A 175 -3.70 1.92 -22.68
N TRP A 176 -4.95 2.10 -23.07
CA TRP A 176 -5.68 3.33 -22.74
C TRP A 176 -6.06 3.39 -21.28
N LEU A 177 -6.48 2.26 -20.66
CA LEU A 177 -6.75 2.20 -19.22
C LEU A 177 -5.50 2.50 -18.42
N VAL A 178 -4.38 1.81 -18.71
CA VAL A 178 -3.09 2.08 -18.07
C VAL A 178 -2.63 3.51 -18.35
N GLY A 179 -2.82 3.99 -19.60
CA GLY A 179 -2.48 5.34 -20.02
C GLY A 179 -3.17 6.43 -19.21
N THR A 180 -4.47 6.28 -18.88
CA THR A 180 -5.19 7.26 -18.04
C THR A 180 -4.56 7.37 -16.64
N TRP A 181 -4.09 6.26 -16.07
CA TRP A 181 -3.36 6.25 -14.79
C TRP A 181 -2.03 6.97 -14.88
N VAL A 182 -1.25 6.67 -15.92
CA VAL A 182 0.11 7.23 -16.09
C VAL A 182 0.03 8.73 -16.39
N ILE A 183 -0.86 9.15 -17.31
CA ILE A 183 -1.04 10.56 -17.64
C ILE A 183 -1.59 11.32 -16.42
N GLY A 184 -2.63 10.78 -15.75
CA GLY A 184 -3.20 11.39 -14.55
C GLY A 184 -2.17 11.55 -13.43
N SER A 185 -1.35 10.53 -13.18
CA SER A 185 -0.26 10.59 -12.20
C SER A 185 0.80 11.62 -12.58
N SER A 186 1.25 11.61 -13.83
CA SER A 186 2.25 12.55 -14.35
C SER A 186 1.77 14.00 -14.26
N LEU A 187 0.52 14.28 -14.63
CA LEU A 187 -0.08 15.62 -14.52
C LEU A 187 -0.17 16.07 -13.05
N SER A 188 -0.58 15.17 -12.14
CA SER A 188 -0.67 15.50 -10.72
C SER A 188 0.70 15.77 -10.11
N VAL A 189 1.72 15.00 -10.48
CA VAL A 189 3.12 15.22 -10.07
C VAL A 189 3.64 16.53 -10.61
N ALA A 190 3.45 16.82 -11.90
CA ALA A 190 3.86 18.09 -12.52
C ALA A 190 3.19 19.28 -11.83
N GLY A 191 1.87 19.21 -11.62
CA GLY A 191 1.12 20.24 -10.88
C GLY A 191 1.62 20.44 -9.45
N ALA A 192 1.95 19.35 -8.74
CA ALA A 192 2.50 19.45 -7.40
C ALA A 192 3.87 20.13 -7.39
N VAL A 193 4.77 19.76 -8.29
CA VAL A 193 6.12 20.35 -8.38
C VAL A 193 6.05 21.83 -8.80
N MET A 194 5.23 22.17 -9.79
CA MET A 194 5.17 23.51 -10.36
C MET A 194 4.32 24.50 -9.56
N VAL A 195 3.31 24.01 -8.84
CA VAL A 195 2.31 24.87 -8.17
C VAL A 195 2.29 24.67 -6.67
N LEU A 196 2.17 23.42 -6.18
CA LEU A 196 1.93 23.16 -4.76
C LEU A 196 3.21 23.34 -3.92
N VAL A 197 4.36 22.86 -4.38
CA VAL A 197 5.65 23.02 -3.69
C VAL A 197 6.06 24.50 -3.60
N PRO A 198 5.94 25.34 -4.64
CA PRO A 198 6.18 26.78 -4.52
C PRO A 198 5.24 27.49 -3.52
N ARG A 199 3.98 27.07 -3.42
CA ARG A 199 3.01 27.66 -2.47
C ARG A 199 3.39 27.47 -1.01
N ILE A 200 4.16 26.45 -0.67
CA ILE A 200 4.70 26.25 0.68
C ILE A 200 6.05 26.96 0.90
N GLY A 201 6.45 27.86 0.01
CA GLY A 201 7.70 28.61 0.10
C GLY A 201 8.95 27.79 -0.28
N ARG A 202 8.78 26.61 -0.90
CA ARG A 202 9.88 25.74 -1.31
C ARG A 202 9.99 25.67 -2.84
N ARG A 203 11.16 25.30 -3.34
CA ARG A 203 11.41 25.04 -4.76
C ARG A 203 12.33 23.84 -4.91
N ILE A 204 11.89 22.83 -5.66
CA ILE A 204 12.71 21.69 -5.99
C ILE A 204 13.72 22.15 -7.06
N ARG A 205 14.99 22.12 -6.70
CA ARG A 205 16.13 22.32 -7.62
C ARG A 205 17.08 21.16 -7.40
N LEU A 206 17.22 20.29 -8.39
CA LEU A 206 18.06 19.10 -8.28
C LEU A 206 19.54 19.53 -8.14
N GLN A 207 20.18 19.10 -7.05
CA GLN A 207 21.58 19.26 -6.75
C GLN A 207 22.25 17.90 -6.72
N ARG A 208 23.27 17.70 -7.54
CA ARG A 208 24.04 16.44 -7.57
C ARG A 208 25.18 16.44 -6.55
N GLU A 209 25.64 17.62 -6.18
CA GLU A 209 26.67 17.83 -5.16
C GLU A 209 26.13 17.31 -3.81
N ASN A 210 26.89 16.49 -3.12
CA ASN A 210 26.51 15.82 -1.87
C ASN A 210 25.42 14.72 -1.94
N ALA A 211 24.76 14.50 -3.09
CA ALA A 211 23.70 13.49 -3.20
C ALA A 211 24.18 12.09 -2.76
N ALA A 212 25.37 11.66 -3.10
CA ALA A 212 25.92 10.36 -2.72
C ALA A 212 26.10 10.20 -1.21
N ARG A 213 26.49 11.27 -0.50
CA ARG A 213 26.65 11.26 0.96
C ARG A 213 25.28 11.19 1.66
N GLU A 214 24.34 11.98 1.21
CA GLU A 214 22.95 11.97 1.72
C GLU A 214 22.29 10.60 1.46
N VAL A 215 22.45 10.03 0.27
CA VAL A 215 21.92 8.69 -0.09
C VAL A 215 22.44 7.61 0.88
N LYS A 216 23.73 7.61 1.21
CA LYS A 216 24.29 6.64 2.17
C LYS A 216 23.65 6.76 3.57
N GLY A 217 23.40 7.99 4.01
CA GLY A 217 22.69 8.25 5.27
C GLY A 217 21.23 7.79 5.24
N LEU A 218 20.52 8.03 4.13
CA LEU A 218 19.12 7.63 3.93
C LEU A 218 18.94 6.11 3.95
N LEU A 219 19.77 5.36 3.21
CA LEU A 219 19.63 3.91 3.10
C LEU A 219 19.92 3.17 4.41
N GLY A 220 20.86 3.66 5.22
CA GLY A 220 21.27 3.00 6.47
C GLY A 220 20.16 2.91 7.52
N THR A 221 19.26 3.88 7.57
CA THR A 221 18.23 4.00 8.61
C THR A 221 16.86 3.47 8.20
N THR A 222 16.57 3.39 6.89
CA THR A 222 15.22 3.14 6.37
C THR A 222 14.98 1.74 5.84
N LEU A 223 16.02 1.00 5.47
CA LEU A 223 15.87 -0.28 4.78
C LEU A 223 15.14 -1.33 5.64
N GLY A 224 15.41 -1.39 6.94
CA GLY A 224 14.73 -2.34 7.85
C GLY A 224 13.22 -2.08 7.96
N HIS A 225 12.83 -0.82 8.13
CA HIS A 225 11.42 -0.43 8.17
C HIS A 225 10.74 -0.64 6.81
N HIS A 226 11.45 -0.39 5.72
CA HIS A 226 10.92 -0.61 4.37
C HIS A 226 10.64 -2.08 4.11
N LEU A 227 11.56 -2.99 4.45
CA LEU A 227 11.37 -4.43 4.32
C LEU A 227 10.18 -4.93 5.16
N ALA A 228 10.00 -4.43 6.37
CA ALA A 228 8.85 -4.76 7.21
C ALA A 228 7.52 -4.31 6.58
N ASN A 229 7.49 -3.15 5.92
CA ASN A 229 6.30 -2.64 5.24
C ASN A 229 6.05 -3.39 3.91
N LEU A 230 7.10 -3.71 3.15
CA LEU A 230 6.98 -4.47 1.91
C LEU A 230 6.21 -5.78 2.13
N GLY A 231 6.56 -6.56 3.17
CA GLY A 231 5.87 -7.82 3.46
C GLY A 231 4.35 -7.66 3.62
N GLY A 232 3.89 -6.56 4.23
CA GLY A 232 2.47 -6.28 4.39
C GLY A 232 1.75 -5.89 3.10
N GLU A 233 2.43 -5.23 2.17
CA GLU A 233 1.81 -4.68 0.96
C GLU A 233 2.00 -5.56 -0.29
N PHE A 234 2.99 -6.45 -0.30
CA PHE A 234 3.30 -7.32 -1.44
C PHE A 234 2.11 -8.10 -1.99
N PRO A 235 1.27 -8.75 -1.15
CA PRO A 235 0.15 -9.53 -1.65
C PRO A 235 -0.85 -8.69 -2.44
N MET A 236 -1.12 -7.45 -2.02
CA MET A 236 -2.06 -6.56 -2.69
C MET A 236 -1.71 -6.34 -4.17
N PHE A 237 -0.43 -6.25 -4.49
CA PHE A 237 0.04 -5.97 -5.85
C PHE A 237 0.48 -7.21 -6.61
N LEU A 238 0.91 -8.27 -5.93
CA LEU A 238 1.39 -9.49 -6.61
C LEU A 238 0.25 -10.49 -6.88
N LEU A 239 -0.81 -10.50 -6.07
CA LEU A 239 -1.96 -11.39 -6.31
C LEU A 239 -2.63 -11.16 -7.67
N PRO A 240 -2.88 -9.91 -8.16
CA PRO A 240 -3.41 -9.71 -9.52
C PRO A 240 -2.51 -10.29 -10.60
N VAL A 241 -1.18 -10.20 -10.44
CA VAL A 241 -0.20 -10.78 -11.37
C VAL A 241 -0.27 -12.31 -11.37
N ILE A 242 -0.45 -12.92 -10.20
CA ILE A 242 -0.63 -14.37 -10.07
C ILE A 242 -1.94 -14.80 -10.72
N VAL A 243 -3.03 -14.10 -10.44
CA VAL A 243 -4.36 -14.47 -10.93
C VAL A 243 -4.43 -14.40 -12.45
N ILE A 244 -3.94 -13.31 -13.08
CA ILE A 244 -3.93 -13.20 -14.54
C ILE A 244 -3.08 -14.34 -15.17
N SER A 245 -1.95 -14.66 -14.54
CA SER A 245 -1.02 -15.69 -15.04
C SER A 245 -1.54 -17.12 -14.92
N ARG A 246 -2.47 -17.37 -13.99
CA ARG A 246 -2.93 -18.72 -13.64
C ARG A 246 -4.40 -18.99 -13.95
N ALA A 247 -5.24 -17.93 -14.03
CA ALA A 247 -6.67 -18.02 -14.26
C ALA A 247 -7.15 -17.20 -15.47
N GLY A 248 -6.28 -16.37 -16.06
CA GLY A 248 -6.56 -15.57 -17.24
C GLY A 248 -7.11 -14.17 -16.96
N ASP A 249 -7.39 -13.45 -18.05
CA ASP A 249 -7.66 -12.02 -18.04
C ASP A 249 -8.95 -11.65 -17.30
N GLU A 250 -10.06 -12.32 -17.61
CA GLU A 250 -11.36 -12.05 -16.99
C GLU A 250 -11.34 -12.33 -15.49
N ALA A 251 -10.74 -13.45 -15.08
CA ALA A 251 -10.59 -13.79 -13.67
C ALA A 251 -9.77 -12.72 -12.92
N SER A 252 -8.77 -12.12 -13.57
CA SER A 252 -8.02 -11.00 -13.00
C SER A 252 -8.88 -9.77 -12.76
N ALA A 253 -9.83 -9.45 -13.65
CA ALA A 253 -10.77 -8.36 -13.45
C ALA A 253 -11.67 -8.60 -12.23
N TYR A 254 -12.30 -9.78 -12.18
CA TYR A 254 -13.18 -10.15 -11.07
C TYR A 254 -12.44 -10.17 -9.73
N PHE A 255 -11.21 -10.73 -9.73
CA PHE A 255 -10.34 -10.71 -8.57
C PHE A 255 -10.02 -9.29 -8.12
N TYR A 256 -9.51 -8.45 -9.02
CA TYR A 256 -9.04 -7.11 -8.67
C TYR A 256 -10.16 -6.24 -8.06
N VAL A 257 -11.33 -6.23 -8.70
CA VAL A 257 -12.49 -5.47 -8.21
C VAL A 257 -12.96 -6.01 -6.86
N THR A 258 -13.08 -7.32 -6.72
CA THR A 258 -13.53 -7.94 -5.48
C THR A 258 -12.53 -7.69 -4.35
N TRP A 259 -11.22 -7.80 -4.63
CA TRP A 259 -10.17 -7.50 -3.67
C TRP A 259 -10.20 -6.03 -3.24
N MET A 260 -10.38 -5.11 -4.20
CA MET A 260 -10.52 -3.68 -3.91
C MET A 260 -11.70 -3.39 -2.98
N VAL A 261 -12.86 -3.99 -3.24
CA VAL A 261 -14.04 -3.85 -2.37
C VAL A 261 -13.77 -4.46 -0.98
N GLY A 262 -13.18 -5.66 -0.92
CA GLY A 262 -12.87 -6.36 0.31
C GLY A 262 -11.74 -5.72 1.12
N SER A 263 -10.82 -4.97 0.50
CA SER A 263 -9.69 -4.34 1.19
C SER A 263 -10.09 -3.31 2.25
N ILE A 264 -11.33 -2.86 2.24
CA ILE A 264 -11.88 -1.98 3.29
C ILE A 264 -11.76 -2.61 4.69
N PHE A 265 -11.92 -3.94 4.80
CA PHE A 265 -11.78 -4.66 6.08
C PHE A 265 -10.36 -4.54 6.63
N PHE A 266 -9.36 -4.70 5.78
CA PHE A 266 -7.95 -4.67 6.17
C PHE A 266 -7.50 -3.25 6.53
N THR A 267 -8.00 -2.26 5.79
CA THR A 267 -7.71 -0.84 6.06
C THR A 267 -8.30 -0.39 7.40
N VAL A 268 -9.55 -0.78 7.69
CA VAL A 268 -10.24 -0.39 8.93
C VAL A 268 -9.60 -1.08 10.14
N SER A 269 -9.32 -2.39 10.06
CA SER A 269 -8.69 -3.13 11.16
C SER A 269 -7.30 -2.59 11.50
N GLY A 270 -6.47 -2.33 10.48
CA GLY A 270 -5.13 -1.78 10.65
C GLY A 270 -5.12 -0.38 11.25
N ALA A 271 -6.00 0.51 10.78
CA ALA A 271 -6.13 1.87 11.30
C ALA A 271 -6.60 1.90 12.76
N ALA A 272 -7.59 1.06 13.11
CA ALA A 272 -8.10 0.95 14.47
C ALA A 272 -7.02 0.41 15.42
N ALA A 273 -6.29 -0.64 15.02
CA ALA A 273 -5.20 -1.19 15.79
C ALA A 273 -4.09 -0.14 16.02
N ALA A 274 -3.66 0.58 14.99
CA ALA A 274 -2.63 1.60 15.09
C ALA A 274 -3.03 2.76 16.03
N SER A 275 -4.29 3.22 15.94
CA SER A 275 -4.81 4.30 16.80
C SER A 275 -4.80 3.90 18.27
N LEU A 276 -5.28 2.70 18.58
CA LEU A 276 -5.35 2.22 19.96
C LEU A 276 -3.99 2.05 20.62
N PHE A 277 -3.00 1.58 19.87
CA PHE A 277 -1.65 1.44 20.41
C PHE A 277 -0.90 2.77 20.48
N ALA A 278 -1.21 3.74 19.63
CA ALA A 278 -0.68 5.10 19.76
C ALA A 278 -1.16 5.77 21.04
N GLU A 279 -2.44 5.62 21.41
CA GLU A 279 -2.99 6.11 22.68
C GLU A 279 -2.40 5.36 23.87
N GLY A 280 -2.27 4.04 23.77
CA GLY A 280 -1.78 3.18 24.85
C GLY A 280 -0.30 3.31 25.18
N SER A 281 0.50 3.85 24.28
CA SER A 281 1.92 4.13 24.55
C SER A 281 2.12 5.21 25.65
N HIS A 282 1.09 5.99 25.95
CA HIS A 282 1.10 7.01 27.00
C HIS A 282 0.73 6.47 28.39
N GLU A 283 0.11 5.26 28.49
CA GLU A 283 -0.30 4.63 29.77
C GLU A 283 0.07 3.13 29.79
N PRO A 284 1.32 2.77 30.11
CA PRO A 284 1.79 1.38 30.06
C PRO A 284 1.05 0.41 31.02
N GLU A 285 0.51 0.89 32.13
CA GLU A 285 -0.21 0.07 33.12
C GLU A 285 -1.58 -0.41 32.64
N ALA A 286 -2.11 0.19 31.57
CA ALA A 286 -3.42 -0.14 31.01
C ALA A 286 -3.38 -1.19 29.88
N ALA A 287 -2.24 -1.80 29.56
CA ALA A 287 -2.02 -2.62 28.36
C ALA A 287 -3.02 -3.79 28.17
N ALA A 288 -3.41 -4.50 29.25
CA ALA A 288 -4.41 -5.59 29.13
C ALA A 288 -5.81 -5.06 28.84
N GLY A 289 -6.18 -3.91 29.41
CA GLY A 289 -7.44 -3.22 29.10
C GLY A 289 -7.50 -2.69 27.68
N GLN A 290 -6.37 -2.29 27.12
CA GLN A 290 -6.23 -1.76 25.76
C GLN A 290 -6.50 -2.84 24.70
N LEU A 291 -5.97 -4.06 24.87
CA LEU A 291 -6.24 -5.18 23.97
C LEU A 291 -7.74 -5.49 23.88
N ARG A 292 -8.41 -5.57 25.03
CA ARG A 292 -9.86 -5.81 25.07
C ARG A 292 -10.63 -4.67 24.40
N ARG A 293 -10.25 -3.41 24.67
CA ARG A 293 -10.87 -2.23 24.02
C ARG A 293 -10.66 -2.27 22.51
N ALA A 294 -9.45 -2.62 22.05
CA ALA A 294 -9.12 -2.77 20.64
C ALA A 294 -10.04 -3.79 19.96
N LEU A 295 -10.15 -5.00 20.53
CA LEU A 295 -11.00 -6.06 20.00
C LEU A 295 -12.48 -5.65 19.95
N VAL A 296 -12.99 -5.01 21.01
CA VAL A 296 -14.36 -4.53 21.07
C VAL A 296 -14.61 -3.42 20.03
N MET A 297 -13.72 -2.44 19.90
CA MET A 297 -13.87 -1.35 18.92
C MET A 297 -13.78 -1.86 17.49
N ILE A 298 -12.82 -2.73 17.20
CA ILE A 298 -12.70 -3.35 15.87
C ILE A 298 -13.96 -4.17 15.56
N GLY A 299 -14.43 -4.98 16.53
CA GLY A 299 -15.67 -5.73 16.38
C GLY A 299 -16.90 -4.85 16.13
N LEU A 300 -17.04 -3.74 16.88
CA LEU A 300 -18.14 -2.79 16.70
C LEU A 300 -18.13 -2.10 15.32
N VAL A 301 -16.96 -1.85 14.76
CA VAL A 301 -16.82 -1.20 13.44
C VAL A 301 -16.94 -2.24 12.32
N LEU A 302 -16.22 -3.37 12.43
CA LEU A 302 -16.17 -4.35 11.33
C LEU A 302 -17.44 -5.20 11.22
N THR A 303 -18.13 -5.51 12.33
CA THR A 303 -19.34 -6.36 12.28
C THR A 303 -20.45 -5.75 11.42
N PRO A 304 -20.86 -4.48 11.57
CA PRO A 304 -21.85 -3.87 10.68
C PRO A 304 -21.42 -3.86 9.21
N VAL A 305 -20.13 -3.57 8.94
CA VAL A 305 -19.58 -3.57 7.57
C VAL A 305 -19.60 -4.98 6.99
N ALA A 306 -19.21 -5.99 7.77
CA ALA A 306 -19.25 -7.40 7.37
C ALA A 306 -20.68 -7.85 7.04
N LEU A 307 -21.64 -7.56 7.94
CA LEU A 307 -23.05 -7.86 7.70
C LEU A 307 -23.58 -7.15 6.45
N ALA A 308 -23.26 -5.88 6.27
CA ALA A 308 -23.64 -5.16 5.05
C ALA A 308 -23.05 -5.83 3.81
N MET A 309 -21.78 -6.23 3.81
CA MET A 309 -21.15 -6.90 2.67
C MET A 309 -21.73 -8.29 2.40
N VAL A 310 -22.13 -9.03 3.42
CA VAL A 310 -22.87 -10.30 3.24
C VAL A 310 -24.25 -10.06 2.62
N LEU A 311 -24.96 -9.01 3.02
CA LEU A 311 -26.34 -8.74 2.55
C LEU A 311 -26.37 -8.06 1.18
N VAL A 312 -25.48 -7.07 0.96
CA VAL A 312 -25.53 -6.24 -0.26
C VAL A 312 -24.28 -6.36 -1.12
N GLY A 313 -23.32 -7.21 -0.78
CA GLY A 313 -22.05 -7.34 -1.50
C GLY A 313 -22.21 -7.77 -2.95
N SER A 314 -23.14 -8.65 -3.26
CA SER A 314 -23.47 -9.02 -4.64
C SER A 314 -24.00 -7.81 -5.43
N PHE A 315 -24.84 -6.97 -4.83
CA PHE A 315 -25.31 -5.72 -5.44
C PHE A 315 -24.17 -4.74 -5.66
N VAL A 316 -23.27 -4.60 -4.67
CA VAL A 316 -22.08 -3.73 -4.78
C VAL A 316 -21.16 -4.16 -5.92
N LEU A 317 -20.91 -5.48 -6.07
CA LEU A 317 -20.17 -6.02 -7.21
C LEU A 317 -20.95 -5.88 -8.53
N GLY A 318 -22.27 -6.00 -8.52
CA GLY A 318 -23.15 -5.81 -9.66
C GLY A 318 -23.11 -4.39 -10.24
N LEU A 319 -22.66 -3.39 -9.47
CA LEU A 319 -22.40 -2.04 -10.01
C LEU A 319 -21.31 -2.05 -11.08
N PHE A 320 -20.38 -2.98 -11.03
CA PHE A 320 -19.33 -3.18 -12.03
C PHE A 320 -19.83 -3.99 -13.25
N GLY A 321 -20.76 -4.93 -13.05
CA GLY A 321 -21.34 -5.80 -14.06
C GLY A 321 -21.84 -7.11 -13.42
N ASP A 322 -22.73 -7.81 -14.10
CA ASP A 322 -23.35 -9.04 -13.57
C ASP A 322 -22.30 -10.15 -13.38
N ASN A 323 -21.29 -10.21 -14.24
CA ASN A 323 -20.19 -11.15 -14.11
C ASN A 323 -19.37 -10.92 -12.83
N TYR A 324 -19.15 -9.66 -12.44
CA TYR A 324 -18.46 -9.32 -11.20
C TYR A 324 -19.23 -9.78 -9.97
N ALA A 325 -20.57 -9.67 -10.00
CA ALA A 325 -21.41 -10.15 -8.91
C ALA A 325 -21.36 -11.69 -8.82
N THR A 326 -21.48 -12.39 -9.94
CA THR A 326 -21.53 -13.86 -9.93
C THR A 326 -20.19 -14.51 -9.65
N GLN A 327 -19.11 -13.99 -10.22
CA GLN A 327 -17.77 -14.56 -10.09
C GLN A 327 -17.02 -14.06 -8.84
N GLY A 328 -17.27 -12.81 -8.41
CA GLY A 328 -16.56 -12.18 -7.31
C GLY A 328 -17.15 -12.43 -5.93
N TYR A 329 -18.46 -12.67 -5.81
CA TYR A 329 -19.13 -12.71 -4.53
C TYR A 329 -18.60 -13.79 -3.57
N GLY A 330 -18.25 -14.99 -4.08
CA GLY A 330 -17.63 -16.04 -3.30
C GLY A 330 -16.30 -15.60 -2.67
N LEU A 331 -15.44 -14.93 -3.45
CA LEU A 331 -14.20 -14.35 -2.93
C LEU A 331 -14.50 -13.26 -1.88
N LEU A 332 -15.48 -12.38 -2.12
CA LEU A 332 -15.85 -11.32 -1.17
C LEU A 332 -16.24 -11.91 0.19
N LEU A 333 -17.02 -12.99 0.22
CA LEU A 333 -17.36 -13.68 1.47
C LEU A 333 -16.13 -14.24 2.19
N LEU A 334 -15.17 -14.80 1.46
CA LEU A 334 -13.91 -15.25 2.07
C LEU A 334 -13.12 -14.08 2.66
N LEU A 335 -13.10 -12.91 2.00
CA LEU A 335 -12.45 -11.70 2.52
C LEU A 335 -13.17 -11.17 3.78
N VAL A 336 -14.51 -11.25 3.84
CA VAL A 336 -15.28 -10.95 5.07
C VAL A 336 -14.85 -11.86 6.21
N VAL A 337 -14.77 -13.17 5.98
CA VAL A 337 -14.33 -14.14 7.00
C VAL A 337 -12.89 -13.87 7.44
N SER A 338 -12.03 -13.51 6.51
CA SER A 338 -10.63 -13.20 6.79
C SER A 338 -10.41 -11.97 7.66
N ALA A 339 -11.41 -11.08 7.76
CA ALA A 339 -11.32 -9.88 8.60
C ALA A 339 -11.08 -10.20 10.08
N VAL A 340 -11.51 -11.38 10.55
CA VAL A 340 -11.32 -11.80 11.95
C VAL A 340 -9.84 -12.11 12.26
N PRO A 341 -9.18 -13.05 11.56
CA PRO A 341 -7.76 -13.30 11.79
C PRO A 341 -6.89 -12.10 11.40
N ASP A 342 -7.26 -11.31 10.37
CA ASP A 342 -6.56 -10.08 9.99
C ASP A 342 -6.57 -9.04 11.14
N ALA A 343 -7.70 -8.85 11.80
CA ALA A 343 -7.78 -7.97 12.96
C ALA A 343 -6.86 -8.44 14.10
N GLY A 344 -6.81 -9.76 14.35
CA GLY A 344 -5.89 -10.36 15.30
C GLY A 344 -4.43 -10.03 14.98
N THR A 345 -4.01 -10.25 13.74
CA THR A 345 -2.66 -9.97 13.28
C THR A 345 -2.31 -8.48 13.39
N ASN A 346 -3.21 -7.59 12.94
CA ASN A 346 -3.00 -6.14 12.95
C ASN A 346 -2.80 -5.58 14.36
N ILE A 347 -3.55 -6.09 15.35
CA ILE A 347 -3.40 -5.69 16.76
C ILE A 347 -1.97 -5.99 17.25
N TRP A 348 -1.48 -7.21 17.03
CA TRP A 348 -0.15 -7.61 17.50
C TRP A 348 0.97 -6.93 16.75
N VAL A 349 0.85 -6.78 15.44
CA VAL A 349 1.81 -6.04 14.61
C VAL A 349 1.90 -4.58 15.05
N ALA A 350 0.76 -3.92 15.35
CA ALA A 350 0.76 -2.56 15.86
C ALA A 350 1.47 -2.46 17.22
N ARG A 351 1.21 -3.40 18.14
CA ARG A 351 1.90 -3.49 19.43
C ARG A 351 3.40 -3.68 19.26
N TRP A 352 3.83 -4.62 18.42
CA TRP A 352 5.26 -4.89 18.19
C TRP A 352 6.00 -3.68 17.59
N ARG A 353 5.32 -2.89 16.74
CA ARG A 353 5.89 -1.64 16.24
C ARG A 353 6.13 -0.62 17.36
N VAL A 354 5.20 -0.49 18.31
CA VAL A 354 5.37 0.38 19.48
C VAL A 354 6.49 -0.12 20.40
N LEU A 355 6.65 -1.44 20.57
CA LEU A 355 7.72 -2.05 21.34
C LEU A 355 9.08 -2.04 20.62
N GLY A 356 9.16 -1.61 19.38
CA GLY A 356 10.39 -1.64 18.58
C GLY A 356 10.79 -3.04 18.08
N TRP A 357 9.87 -4.03 18.11
CA TRP A 357 10.13 -5.39 17.65
C TRP A 357 10.02 -5.50 16.13
N ILE A 358 10.86 -4.73 15.44
CA ILE A 358 10.81 -4.59 13.98
C ILE A 358 11.12 -5.91 13.26
N GLY A 359 12.06 -6.70 13.80
CA GLY A 359 12.44 -7.99 13.21
C GLY A 359 11.28 -8.99 13.22
N GLN A 360 10.54 -9.12 14.33
CA GLN A 360 9.37 -9.99 14.44
C GLN A 360 8.25 -9.52 13.54
N THR A 361 8.02 -8.20 13.46
CA THR A 361 7.05 -7.60 12.55
C THR A 361 7.37 -7.90 11.09
N ALA A 362 8.63 -7.73 10.69
CA ALA A 362 9.09 -8.03 9.34
C ALA A 362 8.94 -9.52 9.00
N PHE A 363 9.37 -10.40 9.91
CA PHE A 363 9.24 -11.85 9.73
C PHE A 363 7.78 -12.26 9.57
N ALA A 364 6.88 -11.81 10.46
CA ALA A 364 5.46 -12.13 10.39
C ALA A 364 4.84 -11.68 9.05
N ASN A 365 5.05 -10.41 8.67
CA ASN A 365 4.51 -9.87 7.43
C ASN A 365 5.03 -10.61 6.18
N VAL A 366 6.33 -10.88 6.13
CA VAL A 366 6.93 -11.61 4.99
C VAL A 366 6.46 -13.06 4.93
N ALA A 367 6.42 -13.75 6.08
CA ALA A 367 5.95 -15.13 6.13
C ALA A 367 4.48 -15.24 5.69
N MET A 368 3.61 -14.37 6.20
CA MET A 368 2.21 -14.31 5.80
C MET A 368 2.06 -14.02 4.30
N ALA A 369 2.81 -13.06 3.78
CA ALA A 369 2.81 -12.75 2.35
C ALA A 369 3.20 -13.98 1.51
N LEU A 370 4.29 -14.65 1.85
CA LEU A 370 4.75 -15.84 1.14
C LEU A 370 3.73 -16.98 1.19
N ILE A 371 3.10 -17.22 2.34
CA ILE A 371 2.06 -18.24 2.49
C ILE A 371 0.86 -17.92 1.58
N ALA A 372 0.35 -16.67 1.63
CA ALA A 372 -0.79 -16.26 0.81
C ALA A 372 -0.49 -16.40 -0.68
N LEU A 373 0.68 -15.92 -1.12
CA LEU A 373 1.09 -15.96 -2.53
C LEU A 373 1.35 -17.39 -3.01
N ALA A 374 2.06 -18.21 -2.23
CA ALA A 374 2.37 -19.59 -2.58
C ALA A 374 1.09 -20.45 -2.67
N TYR A 375 0.20 -20.32 -1.69
CA TYR A 375 -1.09 -21.01 -1.71
C TYR A 375 -1.92 -20.59 -2.93
N THR A 376 -2.02 -19.29 -3.19
CA THR A 376 -2.75 -18.76 -4.35
C THR A 376 -2.15 -19.28 -5.65
N TRP A 377 -0.83 -19.19 -5.84
CA TRP A 377 -0.15 -19.70 -7.03
C TRP A 377 -0.46 -21.18 -7.29
N TRP A 378 -0.44 -21.98 -6.23
CA TRP A 378 -0.69 -23.43 -6.33
C TRP A 378 -2.17 -23.75 -6.61
N LYS A 379 -3.11 -23.04 -5.96
CA LYS A 379 -4.54 -23.40 -5.97
C LYS A 379 -5.42 -22.64 -6.96
N VAL A 380 -4.94 -21.55 -7.55
CA VAL A 380 -5.74 -20.80 -8.55
C VAL A 380 -6.21 -21.68 -9.71
N PRO A 381 -5.42 -22.62 -10.28
CA PRO A 381 -5.92 -23.46 -11.37
C PRO A 381 -7.12 -24.34 -10.98
N ASP A 382 -7.21 -24.76 -9.73
CA ASP A 382 -8.28 -25.64 -9.23
C ASP A 382 -9.50 -24.87 -8.71
N MET A 383 -9.26 -23.72 -8.08
CA MET A 383 -10.27 -22.99 -7.28
C MET A 383 -10.59 -21.61 -7.85
N GLY A 384 -9.96 -21.19 -8.96
CA GLY A 384 -10.11 -19.84 -9.50
C GLY A 384 -9.69 -18.78 -8.48
N ILE A 385 -10.35 -17.62 -8.54
CA ILE A 385 -10.02 -16.47 -7.66
C ILE A 385 -10.27 -16.75 -6.17
N ALA A 386 -11.11 -17.73 -5.81
CA ALA A 386 -11.34 -18.11 -4.41
C ALA A 386 -10.05 -18.59 -3.71
N ALA A 387 -9.09 -19.12 -4.47
CA ALA A 387 -7.78 -19.51 -3.93
C ALA A 387 -7.07 -18.36 -3.22
N ALA A 388 -7.20 -17.12 -3.72
CA ALA A 388 -6.61 -15.95 -3.08
C ALA A 388 -7.28 -15.64 -1.72
N GLY A 389 -8.61 -15.79 -1.64
CA GLY A 389 -9.34 -15.64 -0.38
C GLY A 389 -8.92 -16.67 0.68
N TRP A 390 -8.81 -17.94 0.29
CA TRP A 390 -8.33 -19.01 1.17
C TRP A 390 -6.87 -18.81 1.57
N GLY A 391 -6.01 -18.44 0.61
CA GLY A 391 -4.61 -18.12 0.90
C GLY A 391 -4.48 -16.99 1.92
N TRP A 392 -5.34 -15.98 1.81
CA TRP A 392 -5.41 -14.88 2.77
C TRP A 392 -5.87 -15.35 4.14
N ILE A 393 -6.97 -16.11 4.25
CA ILE A 393 -7.47 -16.66 5.52
C ILE A 393 -6.39 -17.50 6.20
N ILE A 394 -5.76 -18.43 5.48
CA ILE A 394 -4.74 -19.32 6.02
C ILE A 394 -3.56 -18.51 6.53
N SER A 395 -3.04 -17.57 5.73
CA SER A 395 -1.89 -16.76 6.09
C SER A 395 -2.16 -15.90 7.33
N GLN A 396 -3.30 -15.21 7.40
CA GLN A 396 -3.68 -14.38 8.54
C GLN A 396 -3.95 -15.20 9.80
N THR A 397 -4.54 -16.38 9.65
CA THR A 397 -4.77 -17.30 10.79
C THR A 397 -3.44 -17.79 11.37
N LEU A 398 -2.52 -18.23 10.51
CA LEU A 398 -1.18 -18.65 10.94
C LEU A 398 -0.39 -17.48 11.53
N GLY A 399 -0.52 -16.28 10.94
CA GLY A 399 0.05 -15.05 11.49
C GLY A 399 -0.48 -14.75 12.90
N THR A 400 -1.77 -14.82 13.10
CA THR A 400 -2.41 -14.62 14.40
C THR A 400 -1.92 -15.67 15.42
N ILE A 401 -1.87 -16.95 15.06
CA ILE A 401 -1.34 -18.01 15.92
C ILE A 401 0.13 -17.71 16.29
N TYR A 402 0.96 -17.37 15.30
CA TYR A 402 2.36 -17.02 15.53
C TYR A 402 2.51 -15.87 16.51
N THR A 403 1.72 -14.79 16.35
CA THR A 403 1.78 -13.64 17.26
C THR A 403 1.36 -14.01 18.68
N PHE A 404 0.36 -14.85 18.87
CA PHE A 404 -0.03 -15.36 20.18
C PHE A 404 1.06 -16.22 20.82
N LEU A 405 1.74 -17.07 20.05
CA LEU A 405 2.83 -17.92 20.56
C LEU A 405 4.04 -17.08 21.00
N VAL A 406 4.42 -16.07 20.22
CA VAL A 406 5.53 -15.16 20.54
C VAL A 406 5.23 -14.37 21.82
N GLU A 407 4.04 -13.78 21.93
CA GLU A 407 3.63 -13.03 23.12
C GLU A 407 3.50 -13.92 24.35
N GLY A 408 2.92 -15.12 24.19
CA GLY A 408 2.77 -16.10 25.26
C GLY A 408 4.13 -16.57 25.78
N TRP A 409 5.08 -16.85 24.88
CA TRP A 409 6.45 -17.22 25.25
C TRP A 409 7.17 -16.08 25.98
N TYR A 410 7.05 -14.84 25.47
CA TYR A 410 7.62 -13.66 26.12
C TYR A 410 7.05 -13.45 27.53
N TRP A 411 5.74 -13.60 27.69
CA TRP A 411 5.07 -13.48 28.98
C TRP A 411 5.51 -14.56 29.98
N LEU A 412 5.66 -15.80 29.54
CA LEU A 412 6.14 -16.91 30.39
C LEU A 412 7.59 -16.70 30.85
N ARG A 413 8.44 -16.12 29.98
CA ARG A 413 9.86 -15.92 30.28
C ARG A 413 10.12 -14.72 31.21
N ASN A 414 9.38 -13.63 31.03
CA ASN A 414 9.66 -12.34 31.69
C ASN A 414 8.66 -12.00 32.81
N GLY A 415 7.70 -12.87 33.09
CA GLY A 415 6.63 -12.62 34.04
C GLY A 415 5.71 -11.47 33.58
N ARG A 416 4.92 -10.90 34.53
CA ARG A 416 4.02 -9.77 34.27
C ARG A 416 4.73 -8.42 34.04
N GLN A 417 6.04 -8.39 33.90
CA GLN A 417 6.73 -7.16 33.51
C GLN A 417 6.31 -6.84 32.06
N ILE A 418 5.40 -5.90 31.97
CA ILE A 418 4.97 -5.33 30.69
C ILE A 418 6.23 -4.74 30.06
N ALA A 419 6.56 -5.17 28.83
CA ALA A 419 7.68 -4.57 28.10
C ALA A 419 7.40 -3.06 28.01
N THR A 420 8.20 -2.29 28.71
CA THR A 420 8.17 -0.83 28.60
C THR A 420 8.63 -0.44 27.20
N PRO A 421 7.97 0.54 26.55
CA PRO A 421 8.46 1.09 25.28
C PRO A 421 9.92 1.47 25.45
N VAL A 422 10.78 1.02 24.53
CA VAL A 422 12.15 1.49 24.45
C VAL A 422 12.06 2.99 24.21
N ALA A 423 12.41 3.80 25.22
CA ALA A 423 12.61 5.21 25.01
C ALA A 423 13.61 5.31 23.85
N LEU A 424 13.24 6.03 22.80
CA LEU A 424 14.12 6.35 21.68
C LEU A 424 15.25 7.23 22.26
N ASN A 425 16.24 6.59 22.84
CA ASN A 425 17.49 7.24 23.23
C ASN A 425 18.34 7.33 21.97
N ASP A 426 18.69 8.54 21.63
CA ASP A 426 19.61 8.88 20.56
C ASP A 426 20.86 8.00 20.61
N GLY A 427 21.06 7.21 19.56
CA GLY A 427 22.42 6.93 19.05
C GLY A 427 23.25 5.85 19.67
N ASP A 428 22.73 4.75 20.31
CA ASP A 428 23.61 3.58 20.55
C ASP A 428 22.81 2.35 21.09
N ALA A 429 22.16 1.58 20.23
CA ALA A 429 21.75 0.22 20.59
C ALA A 429 21.37 -0.66 19.38
N VAL A 430 22.28 -0.82 18.46
CA VAL A 430 22.21 -1.93 17.48
C VAL A 430 23.47 -2.75 17.64
N SER A 431 23.59 -3.55 18.70
CA SER A 431 24.59 -4.64 18.71
C SER A 431 24.71 -5.40 20.04
N ARG A 432 23.70 -5.76 20.80
CA ARG A 432 24.02 -6.57 22.00
C ARG A 432 23.05 -7.69 22.42
N ASP A 433 22.09 -8.15 21.67
CA ASP A 433 21.27 -9.28 22.15
C ASP A 433 20.99 -10.41 21.14
N PHE A 434 21.92 -10.70 20.24
CA PHE A 434 21.80 -11.86 19.32
C PHE A 434 22.91 -12.92 19.47
N VAL A 435 23.68 -12.93 20.59
CA VAL A 435 24.65 -14.02 20.88
C VAL A 435 24.54 -14.37 22.35
N SER A 436 23.66 -15.25 22.72
CA SER A 436 23.78 -16.24 23.78
C SER A 436 22.59 -17.19 23.80
#